data_8b173a887873d8986bac23081a1ee52d
#
_entry.id   8b173a887873d8986bac23081a1ee52d
#
_cell.length_a   1.000
_cell.length_b   1.000
_cell.length_c   1.000
_cell.angle_alpha   90.00
_cell.angle_beta   90.00
_cell.angle_gamma   90.00
#
_symmetry.space_group_name_H-M   'P 1'
#
loop_
_entity.id
_entity.type
_entity.pdbx_description
1 polymer ?
#
loop_
_entity_poly.entity_id
_entity_poly.type
_entity_poly.pdbx_seq_one_letter_code
_entity_poly.pdbx_strand_id
1 'polypeptide(L)'
;MTYRELINQVLIRLREDTISSDWSGAINDSSTVSAYHKVIGALINDSKRSIESYHDWLNLRETVSVSTVSGTKNYNLSSGQEIKIVDVINATTGMHLNQVSKVYLNTVKYPTDDTGEPLYYGFNGSDSSNNLKVDLSPVPTSVQTLNFEIIKHQDALTLAATVLKVPSQPVILGAWARAIAERGEDGGTQSS
;
A
#
# COMPACT_ATOMS: atom_id res chain seq x y z
N MET A 1 -13.79 -10.20 4.49
CA MET A 1 -13.84 -10.32 5.95
C MET A 1 -13.59 -8.95 6.55
N THR A 2 -14.41 -8.50 7.48
CA THR A 2 -14.28 -7.19 8.14
C THR A 2 -13.18 -7.24 9.21
N TYR A 3 -12.70 -6.07 9.63
CA TYR A 3 -11.66 -5.98 10.66
C TYR A 3 -12.09 -6.60 11.99
N ARG A 4 -13.36 -6.33 12.43
CA ARG A 4 -13.91 -6.97 13.62
C ARG A 4 -13.94 -8.49 13.51
N GLU A 5 -14.39 -9.02 12.37
CA GLU A 5 -14.41 -10.46 12.14
C GLU A 5 -13.00 -11.08 12.19
N LEU A 6 -11.99 -10.40 11.66
CA LEU A 6 -10.60 -10.85 11.75
C LEU A 6 -10.13 -10.94 13.20
N ILE A 7 -10.38 -9.89 13.99
CA ILE A 7 -10.04 -9.87 15.43
C ILE A 7 -10.73 -11.03 16.14
N ASN A 8 -12.03 -11.20 15.92
CA ASN A 8 -12.81 -12.26 16.55
C ASN A 8 -12.31 -13.67 16.17
N GLN A 9 -11.87 -13.87 14.92
CA GLN A 9 -11.30 -15.15 14.50
C GLN A 9 -9.96 -15.46 15.20
N VAL A 10 -9.15 -14.47 15.53
CA VAL A 10 -7.93 -14.63 16.31
C VAL A 10 -8.29 -14.91 17.78
N LEU A 11 -9.20 -14.12 18.36
CA LEU A 11 -9.66 -14.27 19.75
C LEU A 11 -10.25 -15.67 20.01
N ILE A 12 -11.08 -16.19 19.12
CA ILE A 12 -11.63 -17.57 19.23
C ILE A 12 -10.51 -18.61 19.33
N ARG A 13 -9.43 -18.48 18.53
CA ARG A 13 -8.28 -19.40 18.56
C ARG A 13 -7.47 -19.28 19.85
N LEU A 14 -7.48 -18.10 20.45
CA LEU A 14 -6.84 -17.82 21.74
C LEU A 14 -7.75 -18.18 22.94
N ARG A 15 -8.99 -18.64 22.69
CA ARG A 15 -10.03 -18.93 23.70
C ARG A 15 -10.39 -17.70 24.54
N GLU A 16 -10.42 -16.54 23.91
CA GLU A 16 -10.76 -15.26 24.53
C GLU A 16 -12.15 -14.77 24.11
N ASP A 17 -12.70 -13.86 24.88
CA ASP A 17 -13.98 -13.22 24.59
C ASP A 17 -13.95 -12.42 23.31
N THR A 18 -14.95 -12.57 22.48
CA THR A 18 -15.10 -11.87 21.19
C THR A 18 -15.75 -10.51 21.35
N ILE A 19 -15.50 -9.62 20.38
CA ILE A 19 -16.16 -8.31 20.31
C ILE A 19 -17.55 -8.52 19.71
N SER A 20 -18.59 -8.26 20.50
CA SER A 20 -20.00 -8.52 20.13
C SER A 20 -20.61 -7.47 19.20
N SER A 21 -20.13 -6.22 19.24
CA SER A 21 -20.67 -5.09 18.46
C SER A 21 -19.57 -4.29 17.78
N ASP A 22 -19.93 -3.55 16.73
CA ASP A 22 -19.02 -2.63 16.09
C ASP A 22 -18.69 -1.45 17.03
N TRP A 23 -17.45 -1.00 17.00
CA TRP A 23 -17.03 0.22 17.66
C TRP A 23 -17.15 1.42 16.71
N SER A 24 -17.31 2.61 17.26
CA SER A 24 -17.33 3.87 16.51
C SER A 24 -15.93 4.45 16.40
N GLY A 25 -15.58 5.00 15.22
CA GLY A 25 -14.27 5.60 14.96
C GLY A 25 -13.14 4.58 14.84
N ALA A 26 -11.90 5.02 15.06
CA ALA A 26 -10.75 4.13 15.03
C ALA A 26 -10.68 3.25 16.29
N ILE A 27 -10.21 2.01 16.14
CA ILE A 27 -10.15 1.05 17.25
C ILE A 27 -9.36 1.59 18.45
N ASN A 28 -8.28 2.33 18.21
CA ASN A 28 -7.43 2.87 19.26
C ASN A 28 -8.13 3.96 20.10
N ASP A 29 -9.06 4.68 19.49
CA ASP A 29 -9.81 5.76 20.12
C ASP A 29 -11.08 5.24 20.84
N SER A 30 -11.47 4.00 20.60
CA SER A 30 -12.66 3.42 21.18
C SER A 30 -12.48 3.08 22.66
N SER A 31 -13.37 3.56 23.50
CA SER A 31 -13.45 3.20 24.93
C SER A 31 -14.18 1.86 25.14
N THR A 32 -14.89 1.36 24.14
CA THR A 32 -15.67 0.10 24.22
C THR A 32 -14.84 -1.13 23.85
N VAL A 33 -13.65 -0.95 23.30
CA VAL A 33 -12.72 -2.02 22.93
C VAL A 33 -11.61 -2.13 23.97
N SER A 34 -11.39 -3.32 24.51
CA SER A 34 -10.37 -3.56 25.53
C SER A 34 -8.94 -3.32 24.98
N ALA A 35 -8.00 -3.04 25.87
CA ALA A 35 -6.58 -2.88 25.49
C ALA A 35 -6.04 -4.12 24.76
N TYR A 36 -6.42 -5.31 25.24
CA TYR A 36 -6.00 -6.57 24.61
C TYR A 36 -6.54 -6.73 23.19
N HIS A 37 -7.80 -6.39 22.94
CA HIS A 37 -8.37 -6.42 21.59
C HIS A 37 -7.67 -5.45 20.63
N LYS A 38 -7.21 -4.29 21.14
CA LYS A 38 -6.41 -3.34 20.35
C LYS A 38 -5.06 -3.93 19.96
N VAL A 39 -4.40 -4.67 20.86
CA VAL A 39 -3.15 -5.39 20.57
C VAL A 39 -3.39 -6.43 19.47
N ILE A 40 -4.43 -7.26 19.57
CA ILE A 40 -4.78 -8.23 18.51
C ILE A 40 -5.02 -7.51 17.18
N GLY A 41 -5.70 -6.36 17.21
CA GLY A 41 -5.89 -5.53 16.02
C GLY A 41 -4.58 -5.06 15.39
N ALA A 42 -3.60 -4.64 16.19
CA ALA A 42 -2.27 -4.29 15.71
C ALA A 42 -1.55 -5.48 15.06
N LEU A 43 -1.57 -6.65 15.70
CA LEU A 43 -0.96 -7.88 15.16
C LEU A 43 -1.61 -8.32 13.83
N ILE A 44 -2.91 -8.06 13.65
CA ILE A 44 -3.59 -8.29 12.36
C ILE A 44 -3.05 -7.34 11.29
N ASN A 45 -2.88 -6.05 11.61
CA ASN A 45 -2.30 -5.09 10.66
C ASN A 45 -0.86 -5.45 10.28
N ASP A 46 -0.04 -5.89 11.22
CA ASP A 46 1.33 -6.36 10.94
C ASP A 46 1.33 -7.60 10.04
N SER A 47 0.43 -8.54 10.32
CA SER A 47 0.28 -9.74 9.48
C SER A 47 -0.23 -9.39 8.09
N LYS A 48 -1.22 -8.50 8.00
CA LYS A 48 -1.74 -7.96 6.73
C LYS A 48 -0.60 -7.39 5.90
N ARG A 49 0.21 -6.49 6.48
CA ARG A 49 1.33 -5.85 5.78
C ARG A 49 2.36 -6.87 5.29
N SER A 50 2.67 -7.89 6.08
CA SER A 50 3.56 -8.97 5.66
C SER A 50 3.00 -9.74 4.46
N ILE A 51 1.70 -10.04 4.45
CA ILE A 51 1.04 -10.77 3.34
C ILE A 51 0.93 -9.90 2.09
N GLU A 52 0.63 -8.61 2.23
CA GLU A 52 0.59 -7.66 1.11
C GLU A 52 1.95 -7.51 0.43
N SER A 53 3.04 -7.53 1.21
CA SER A 53 4.41 -7.43 0.68
C SER A 53 4.90 -8.71 0.02
N TYR A 54 4.26 -9.85 0.29
CA TYR A 54 4.72 -11.15 -0.22
C TYR A 54 4.36 -11.38 -1.69
N HIS A 55 3.25 -10.78 -2.17
CA HIS A 55 2.74 -11.03 -3.51
C HIS A 55 2.03 -9.81 -4.10
N ASP A 56 2.08 -9.67 -5.43
CA ASP A 56 1.39 -8.62 -6.18
C ASP A 56 -0.11 -8.94 -6.31
N TRP A 57 -0.87 -8.69 -5.25
CA TRP A 57 -2.30 -9.00 -5.19
C TRP A 57 -3.10 -8.13 -6.15
N LEU A 58 -3.93 -8.75 -6.99
CA LEU A 58 -4.78 -8.04 -7.95
C LEU A 58 -5.76 -7.06 -7.28
N ASN A 59 -6.25 -7.40 -6.09
CA ASN A 59 -7.16 -6.55 -5.32
C ASN A 59 -6.50 -5.29 -4.74
N LEU A 60 -5.17 -5.18 -4.81
CA LEU A 60 -4.40 -4.01 -4.41
C LEU A 60 -4.03 -3.11 -5.59
N ARG A 61 -4.46 -3.46 -6.80
CA ARG A 61 -4.24 -2.62 -7.99
C ARG A 61 -5.14 -1.39 -7.94
N GLU A 62 -4.54 -0.26 -8.32
CA GLU A 62 -5.19 1.04 -8.40
C GLU A 62 -4.58 1.82 -9.57
N THR A 63 -5.36 2.69 -10.20
CA THR A 63 -4.89 3.59 -11.26
C THR A 63 -4.78 5.00 -10.71
N VAL A 64 -3.59 5.59 -10.80
CA VAL A 64 -3.36 7.00 -10.48
C VAL A 64 -3.18 7.78 -11.78
N SER A 65 -4.11 8.71 -12.04
CA SER A 65 -4.07 9.55 -13.23
C SER A 65 -3.35 10.87 -12.94
N VAL A 66 -2.42 11.24 -13.80
CA VAL A 66 -1.67 12.50 -13.73
C VAL A 66 -1.85 13.24 -15.05
N SER A 67 -2.30 14.51 -14.98
CA SER A 67 -2.35 15.39 -16.15
C SER A 67 -1.01 16.09 -16.30
N THR A 68 -0.41 16.00 -17.50
CA THR A 68 0.84 16.72 -17.79
C THR A 68 0.61 18.21 -17.98
N VAL A 69 1.66 18.98 -17.76
CA VAL A 69 1.71 20.42 -18.01
C VAL A 69 2.85 20.69 -18.98
N SER A 70 2.59 21.51 -20.00
CA SER A 70 3.63 21.87 -20.98
C SER A 70 4.86 22.46 -20.30
N GLY A 71 6.04 21.99 -20.66
CA GLY A 71 7.33 22.43 -20.10
C GLY A 71 7.66 21.87 -18.70
N THR A 72 6.79 21.04 -18.13
CA THR A 72 7.03 20.43 -16.80
C THR A 72 7.45 18.97 -16.96
N LYS A 73 8.56 18.60 -16.36
CA LYS A 73 9.06 17.22 -16.40
C LYS A 73 8.83 16.42 -15.12
N ASN A 74 8.63 17.08 -14.00
CA ASN A 74 8.56 16.46 -12.66
C ASN A 74 7.12 16.42 -12.17
N TYR A 75 6.65 15.25 -11.75
CA TYR A 75 5.28 15.04 -11.27
C TYR A 75 5.29 14.25 -9.96
N ASN A 76 4.34 14.56 -9.09
CA ASN A 76 4.10 13.82 -7.87
C ASN A 76 2.91 12.89 -8.09
N LEU A 77 3.07 11.61 -7.74
CA LEU A 77 1.97 10.65 -7.73
C LEU A 77 1.28 10.73 -6.37
N SER A 78 0.04 11.23 -6.35
CA SER A 78 -0.77 11.36 -5.12
C SER A 78 -1.27 9.98 -4.64
N SER A 79 -0.35 9.06 -4.37
CA SER A 79 -0.65 7.66 -4.07
C SER A 79 -0.22 7.24 -2.67
N GLY A 80 0.46 8.11 -1.91
CA GLY A 80 1.06 7.77 -0.63
C GLY A 80 2.32 6.92 -0.76
N GLN A 81 2.74 6.32 0.35
CA GLN A 81 3.94 5.49 0.45
C GLN A 81 3.71 4.06 -0.06
N GLU A 82 4.82 3.38 -0.36
CA GLU A 82 4.85 1.93 -0.62
C GLU A 82 3.97 1.50 -1.78
N ILE A 83 4.15 2.15 -2.91
CA ILE A 83 3.54 1.74 -4.17
C ILE A 83 4.57 1.05 -5.06
N LYS A 84 4.09 0.09 -5.84
CA LYS A 84 4.81 -0.52 -6.95
C LYS A 84 4.12 -0.12 -8.24
N ILE A 85 4.83 0.55 -9.15
CA ILE A 85 4.29 0.81 -10.49
C ILE A 85 4.41 -0.47 -11.31
N VAL A 86 3.30 -0.87 -11.91
CA VAL A 86 3.21 -2.06 -12.78
C VAL A 86 3.38 -1.65 -14.22
N ASP A 87 2.69 -0.58 -14.63
CA ASP A 87 2.69 -0.06 -15.99
C ASP A 87 2.32 1.42 -16.01
N VAL A 88 2.70 2.12 -17.08
CA VAL A 88 2.31 3.52 -17.29
C VAL A 88 1.85 3.70 -18.73
N ILE A 89 0.64 4.19 -18.89
CA ILE A 89 0.01 4.40 -20.19
C ILE A 89 -0.34 5.88 -20.35
N ASN A 90 0.03 6.44 -21.47
CA ASN A 90 -0.51 7.71 -21.90
C ASN A 90 -1.93 7.49 -22.47
N ALA A 91 -2.94 7.79 -21.66
CA ALA A 91 -4.35 7.58 -22.04
C ALA A 91 -4.80 8.46 -23.21
N THR A 92 -4.08 9.57 -23.50
CA THR A 92 -4.38 10.46 -24.62
C THR A 92 -3.93 9.85 -25.95
N THR A 93 -2.78 9.16 -25.98
CA THR A 93 -2.19 8.62 -27.22
C THR A 93 -2.24 7.09 -27.30
N GLY A 94 -2.54 6.41 -26.21
CA GLY A 94 -2.54 4.94 -26.11
C GLY A 94 -1.14 4.33 -26.02
N MET A 95 -0.08 5.11 -25.82
CA MET A 95 1.30 4.63 -25.78
C MET A 95 1.73 4.28 -24.36
N HIS A 96 2.46 3.17 -24.21
CA HIS A 96 3.11 2.81 -22.95
C HIS A 96 4.41 3.58 -22.75
N LEU A 97 4.68 4.01 -21.53
CA LEU A 97 5.93 4.64 -21.15
C LEU A 97 6.90 3.59 -20.59
N ASN A 98 8.17 3.66 -21.00
CA ASN A 98 9.21 2.78 -20.51
C ASN A 98 9.86 3.34 -19.25
N GLN A 99 9.99 2.51 -18.23
CA GLN A 99 10.74 2.86 -17.03
C GLN A 99 12.25 2.86 -17.33
N VAL A 100 12.92 3.92 -16.91
CA VAL A 100 14.38 4.04 -17.01
C VAL A 100 14.97 4.56 -15.71
N SER A 101 16.28 4.36 -15.52
CA SER A 101 16.96 4.89 -14.33
C SER A 101 17.05 6.43 -14.40
N LYS A 102 17.07 7.08 -13.24
CA LYS A 102 17.30 8.52 -13.17
C LYS A 102 18.67 8.91 -13.77
N VAL A 103 19.67 8.06 -13.60
CA VAL A 103 21.00 8.29 -14.20
C VAL A 103 20.89 8.36 -15.73
N TYR A 104 20.16 7.41 -16.34
CA TYR A 104 19.93 7.42 -17.78
C TYR A 104 19.20 8.70 -18.24
N LEU A 105 18.15 9.13 -17.53
CA LEU A 105 17.49 10.38 -17.85
C LEU A 105 18.44 11.56 -17.77
N ASN A 106 19.24 11.68 -16.72
CA ASN A 106 20.15 12.81 -16.51
C ASN A 106 21.32 12.83 -17.50
N THR A 107 21.86 11.68 -17.90
CA THR A 107 23.07 11.60 -18.73
C THR A 107 22.76 11.52 -20.23
N VAL A 108 21.64 10.90 -20.60
CA VAL A 108 21.32 10.61 -22.01
C VAL A 108 20.17 11.49 -22.53
N LYS A 109 19.17 11.76 -21.69
CA LYS A 109 17.97 12.48 -22.12
C LYS A 109 17.93 13.95 -21.74
N TYR A 110 18.32 14.33 -20.51
CA TYR A 110 18.26 15.72 -20.07
C TYR A 110 19.27 16.68 -20.69
N PRO A 111 20.48 16.26 -21.10
CA PRO A 111 21.40 17.19 -21.78
C PRO A 111 20.84 17.76 -23.07
N THR A 112 19.82 17.14 -23.66
CA THR A 112 19.26 17.56 -24.95
C THR A 112 17.98 18.38 -24.82
N ASP A 113 17.41 18.54 -23.62
CA ASP A 113 16.12 19.22 -23.36
C ASP A 113 15.02 18.83 -24.39
N ASP A 114 14.99 17.55 -24.78
CA ASP A 114 14.03 17.04 -25.74
C ASP A 114 12.61 17.31 -25.24
N THR A 115 11.83 17.97 -26.08
CA THR A 115 10.42 18.24 -25.82
C THR A 115 9.53 17.42 -26.76
N GLY A 116 8.40 16.95 -26.25
CA GLY A 116 7.50 16.13 -27.06
C GLY A 116 6.56 15.29 -26.23
N GLU A 117 6.09 14.19 -26.80
CA GLU A 117 5.31 13.20 -26.07
C GLU A 117 6.19 12.39 -25.13
N PRO A 118 5.80 12.22 -23.83
CA PRO A 118 6.56 11.38 -22.90
C PRO A 118 6.57 9.92 -23.34
N LEU A 119 7.78 9.36 -23.45
CA LEU A 119 8.03 7.95 -23.80
C LEU A 119 8.71 7.19 -22.65
N TYR A 120 9.37 7.94 -21.76
CA TYR A 120 10.11 7.38 -20.65
C TYR A 120 9.71 8.06 -19.35
N TYR A 121 9.79 7.30 -18.27
CA TYR A 121 9.67 7.83 -16.91
C TYR A 121 10.76 7.26 -16.01
N GLY A 122 11.16 8.01 -15.00
CA GLY A 122 12.13 7.58 -14.01
C GLY A 122 11.76 8.10 -12.62
N PHE A 123 12.15 7.36 -11.58
CA PHE A 123 11.89 7.77 -10.21
C PHE A 123 12.87 8.85 -9.75
N ASN A 124 12.32 9.84 -9.04
CA ASN A 124 13.07 10.98 -8.49
C ASN A 124 12.83 11.17 -6.98
N GLY A 125 12.78 10.07 -6.22
CA GLY A 125 12.56 10.12 -4.78
C GLY A 125 11.09 10.38 -4.42
N SER A 126 10.86 11.06 -3.28
CA SER A 126 9.55 11.43 -2.78
C SER A 126 9.46 12.92 -2.44
N ASP A 127 8.25 13.44 -2.29
CA ASP A 127 8.00 14.79 -1.79
C ASP A 127 7.94 14.81 -0.25
N SER A 128 7.66 15.98 0.33
CA SER A 128 7.52 16.16 1.78
C SER A 128 6.31 15.41 2.38
N SER A 129 5.36 15.01 1.56
CA SER A 129 4.19 14.19 1.94
C SER A 129 4.41 12.71 1.65
N ASN A 130 5.65 12.32 1.30
CA ASN A 130 6.04 10.97 0.90
C ASN A 130 5.31 10.43 -0.35
N ASN A 131 4.80 11.31 -1.22
CA ASN A 131 4.33 10.89 -2.52
C ASN A 131 5.52 10.63 -3.44
N LEU A 132 5.45 9.59 -4.23
CA LEU A 132 6.48 9.23 -5.18
C LEU A 132 6.60 10.31 -6.27
N LYS A 133 7.83 10.74 -6.56
CA LYS A 133 8.13 11.65 -7.68
C LYS A 133 8.59 10.88 -8.89
N VAL A 134 8.09 11.30 -10.05
CA VAL A 134 8.50 10.79 -11.36
C VAL A 134 8.94 11.92 -12.27
N ASP A 135 9.98 11.66 -13.04
CA ASP A 135 10.45 12.54 -14.09
C ASP A 135 10.08 11.93 -15.44
N LEU A 136 9.58 12.74 -16.36
CA LEU A 136 9.19 12.35 -17.71
C LEU A 136 10.23 12.78 -18.74
N SER A 137 10.39 12.00 -19.80
CA SER A 137 11.20 12.37 -20.96
C SER A 137 10.61 11.76 -22.24
N PRO A 138 10.52 12.51 -23.34
CA PRO A 138 10.70 13.97 -23.49
C PRO A 138 9.83 14.80 -22.53
N VAL A 139 10.19 16.09 -22.36
CA VAL A 139 9.39 17.02 -21.57
C VAL A 139 8.07 17.27 -22.31
N PRO A 140 6.89 17.10 -21.66
CA PRO A 140 5.60 17.28 -22.32
C PRO A 140 5.43 18.68 -22.94
N THR A 141 4.91 18.75 -24.15
CA THR A 141 4.59 20.01 -24.85
C THR A 141 3.12 20.39 -24.78
N SER A 142 2.27 19.45 -24.32
CA SER A 142 0.83 19.62 -24.21
C SER A 142 0.29 18.91 -22.97
N VAL A 143 -0.99 19.20 -22.65
CA VAL A 143 -1.69 18.48 -21.59
C VAL A 143 -2.07 17.09 -22.12
N GLN A 144 -1.62 16.06 -21.43
CA GLN A 144 -1.93 14.65 -21.69
C GLN A 144 -2.26 13.98 -20.37
N THR A 145 -3.05 12.91 -20.40
CA THR A 145 -3.38 12.12 -19.20
C THR A 145 -2.52 10.87 -19.18
N LEU A 146 -1.70 10.75 -18.15
CA LEU A 146 -0.89 9.56 -17.88
C LEU A 146 -1.56 8.75 -16.79
N ASN A 147 -1.83 7.48 -17.05
CA ASN A 147 -2.37 6.54 -16.09
C ASN A 147 -1.22 5.65 -15.59
N PHE A 148 -0.95 5.73 -14.29
CA PHE A 148 -0.02 4.87 -13.58
C PHE A 148 -0.80 3.72 -12.95
N GLU A 149 -0.64 2.52 -13.49
CA GLU A 149 -1.16 1.30 -12.88
C GLU A 149 -0.23 0.88 -11.75
N ILE A 150 -0.74 0.95 -10.52
CA ILE A 150 0.04 0.70 -9.32
C ILE A 150 -0.52 -0.45 -8.49
N ILE A 151 0.33 -1.03 -7.66
CA ILE A 151 -0.08 -1.86 -6.53
C ILE A 151 0.21 -1.04 -5.28
N LYS A 152 -0.82 -0.82 -4.47
CA LYS A 152 -0.74 -0.05 -3.23
C LYS A 152 -1.20 -0.89 -2.06
N HIS A 153 -0.40 -0.94 -1.00
CA HIS A 153 -0.83 -1.58 0.24
C HIS A 153 -2.09 -0.91 0.79
N GLN A 154 -3.01 -1.71 1.30
CA GLN A 154 -4.20 -1.19 1.98
C GLN A 154 -3.76 -0.47 3.26
N ASP A 155 -4.33 0.71 3.50
CA ASP A 155 -4.12 1.43 4.75
C ASP A 155 -4.42 0.55 5.97
N ALA A 156 -3.89 0.90 7.14
CA ALA A 156 -4.14 0.16 8.35
C ALA A 156 -5.65 0.03 8.62
N LEU A 157 -6.08 -1.16 8.97
CA LEU A 157 -7.47 -1.41 9.37
C LEU A 157 -7.71 -0.73 10.71
N THR A 158 -8.63 0.20 10.78
CA THR A 158 -8.97 0.94 12.01
C THR A 158 -10.44 0.86 12.37
N LEU A 159 -11.32 0.83 11.35
CA LEU A 159 -12.77 0.79 11.54
C LEU A 159 -13.27 -0.66 11.54
N ALA A 160 -14.24 -0.97 12.41
CA ALA A 160 -14.81 -2.31 12.55
C ALA A 160 -15.28 -2.93 11.22
N ALA A 161 -15.92 -2.13 10.37
CA ALA A 161 -16.50 -2.56 9.10
C ALA A 161 -15.51 -2.57 7.92
N THR A 162 -14.25 -2.11 8.10
CA THR A 162 -13.27 -2.10 7.01
C THR A 162 -12.98 -3.52 6.53
N VAL A 163 -13.12 -3.74 5.22
CA VAL A 163 -12.93 -5.06 4.61
C VAL A 163 -11.47 -5.25 4.20
N LEU A 164 -10.91 -6.39 4.55
CA LEU A 164 -9.56 -6.81 4.13
C LEU A 164 -9.54 -7.11 2.62
N LYS A 165 -8.54 -6.58 1.91
CA LYS A 165 -8.38 -6.75 0.45
C LYS A 165 -7.56 -7.99 0.05
N VAL A 166 -6.79 -8.58 0.97
CA VAL A 166 -5.97 -9.79 0.73
C VAL A 166 -6.63 -11.02 1.36
N PRO A 167 -6.19 -12.26 1.07
CA PRO A 167 -6.74 -13.45 1.68
C PRO A 167 -6.69 -13.42 3.21
N SER A 168 -7.81 -13.67 3.86
CA SER A 168 -7.94 -13.53 5.31
C SER A 168 -7.22 -14.63 6.10
N GLN A 169 -7.18 -15.85 5.57
CA GLN A 169 -6.64 -17.00 6.30
C GLN A 169 -5.16 -16.83 6.71
N PRO A 170 -4.22 -16.47 5.81
CA PRO A 170 -2.83 -16.25 6.21
C PRO A 170 -2.68 -15.06 7.18
N VAL A 171 -3.50 -14.02 7.06
CA VAL A 171 -3.49 -12.87 7.98
C VAL A 171 -3.89 -13.32 9.39
N ILE A 172 -4.97 -14.10 9.51
CA ILE A 172 -5.45 -14.64 10.79
C ILE A 172 -4.40 -15.55 11.43
N LEU A 173 -3.82 -16.47 10.65
CA LEU A 173 -2.79 -17.39 11.17
C LEU A 173 -1.52 -16.66 11.60
N GLY A 174 -1.08 -15.67 10.82
CA GLY A 174 0.07 -14.84 11.16
C GLY A 174 -0.15 -13.99 12.41
N ALA A 175 -1.33 -13.43 12.59
CA ALA A 175 -1.69 -12.67 13.79
C ALA A 175 -1.81 -13.58 15.01
N TRP A 176 -2.42 -14.76 14.86
CA TRP A 176 -2.52 -15.76 15.92
C TRP A 176 -1.16 -16.25 16.38
N ALA A 177 -0.25 -16.58 15.46
CA ALA A 177 1.12 -17.00 15.82
C ALA A 177 1.88 -15.92 16.60
N ARG A 178 1.76 -14.64 16.18
CA ARG A 178 2.36 -13.51 16.90
C ARG A 178 1.76 -13.32 18.30
N ALA A 179 0.43 -13.48 18.42
CA ALA A 179 -0.24 -13.37 19.72
C ALA A 179 0.18 -14.45 20.71
N ILE A 180 0.41 -15.69 20.25
CA ILE A 180 0.94 -16.79 21.07
C ILE A 180 2.38 -16.49 21.51
N ALA A 181 3.22 -16.03 20.59
CA ALA A 181 4.60 -15.67 20.89
C ALA A 181 4.69 -14.53 21.92
N GLU A 182 3.81 -13.51 21.80
CA GLU A 182 3.72 -12.41 22.77
C GLU A 182 3.33 -12.88 24.19
N ARG A 183 2.46 -13.90 24.27
CA ARG A 183 2.07 -14.51 25.55
C ARG A 183 3.13 -15.44 26.14
N GLY A 184 4.20 -15.75 25.41
CA GLY A 184 5.17 -16.77 25.79
C GLY A 184 4.64 -18.21 25.70
N GLU A 185 3.54 -18.42 24.97
CA GLU A 185 2.89 -19.73 24.78
C GLU A 185 3.37 -20.43 23.49
N ASP A 186 4.51 -20.03 22.95
CA ASP A 186 5.07 -20.49 21.69
C ASP A 186 5.63 -21.95 21.71
N GLY A 187 5.20 -22.72 22.72
CA GLY A 187 5.52 -24.15 22.82
C GLY A 187 6.98 -24.44 23.09
N GLY A 188 7.78 -23.44 23.41
CA GLY A 188 9.15 -23.60 23.91
C GLY A 188 9.12 -24.13 25.30
N THR A 189 9.55 -25.38 25.47
CA THR A 189 10.10 -26.02 26.69
C THR A 189 9.99 -25.19 27.98
N GLN A 190 8.79 -24.97 28.46
CA GLN A 190 8.56 -24.54 29.84
C GLN A 190 7.87 -25.66 30.60
N SER A 191 8.57 -26.78 30.73
CA SER A 191 8.22 -27.79 31.70
C SER A 191 9.50 -28.41 32.25
N SER A 192 10.01 -27.82 33.29
CA SER A 192 10.84 -28.48 34.27
C SER A 192 10.75 -27.72 35.56
#